data_5473a711feefd4852cfdcbf1a6339b88
#
_entry.id   5473a711feefd4852cfdcbf1a6339b88
#
_cell.length_a   1.000
_cell.length_b   1.000
_cell.length_c   1.000
_cell.angle_alpha   90.00
_cell.angle_beta   90.00
_cell.angle_gamma   90.00
#
_symmetry.space_group_name_H-M   'P 1'
#
loop_
_entity.id
_entity.type
_entity.pdbx_description
1 polymer ?
#
loop_
_entity_poly.entity_id
_entity_poly.type
_entity_poly.pdbx_seq_one_letter_code
_entity_poly.pdbx_strand_id
1 'polypeptide(L)'
;MKVTTEIPQNLSKQIDRIVRDGWFPDQETVVREALMQFVDAKTFLGDSPRMLHRFAADALNDSKPETALKFVDRAMSLTSTQKVTDFALYQNLIELRVQILLILGREEEALISLEEARELLPNNPSVARWIERLNKKS
;
A
#
# COMPACT_ATOMS: atom_id res chain seq x y z
N MET A 1 11.44 -22.56 -1.01
CA MET A 1 10.14 -21.96 -1.39
C MET A 1 10.02 -21.91 -2.90
N LYS A 2 8.88 -22.31 -3.40
CA LYS A 2 8.59 -22.25 -4.85
C LYS A 2 7.40 -21.33 -5.09
N VAL A 3 7.58 -20.35 -5.95
CA VAL A 3 6.52 -19.39 -6.29
C VAL A 3 6.24 -19.48 -7.78
N THR A 4 4.96 -19.59 -8.14
CA THR A 4 4.51 -19.58 -9.53
C THR A 4 3.65 -18.34 -9.76
N THR A 5 3.95 -17.59 -10.82
CA THR A 5 3.18 -16.40 -11.21
C THR A 5 3.14 -16.26 -12.72
N GLU A 6 2.13 -15.56 -13.21
CA GLU A 6 2.05 -15.21 -14.62
C GLU A 6 2.84 -13.94 -14.90
N ILE A 7 3.62 -13.95 -15.98
CA ILE A 7 4.38 -12.79 -16.44
C ILE A 7 3.60 -12.15 -17.60
N PRO A 8 3.32 -10.83 -17.56
CA PRO A 8 2.65 -10.16 -18.67
C PRO A 8 3.38 -10.38 -20.00
N GLN A 9 2.63 -10.52 -21.08
CA GLN A 9 3.16 -10.90 -22.37
C GLN A 9 4.23 -9.94 -22.89
N ASN A 10 4.06 -8.64 -22.69
CA ASN A 10 5.03 -7.63 -23.09
C ASN A 10 6.36 -7.78 -22.33
N LEU A 11 6.31 -8.10 -21.06
CA LEU A 11 7.50 -8.34 -20.24
C LEU A 11 8.17 -9.66 -20.63
N SER A 12 7.38 -10.71 -20.89
CA SER A 12 7.87 -12.00 -21.35
C SER A 12 8.65 -11.86 -22.66
N LYS A 13 8.17 -11.05 -23.59
CA LYS A 13 8.87 -10.78 -24.87
C LYS A 13 10.19 -10.07 -24.64
N GLN A 14 10.27 -9.14 -23.70
CA GLN A 14 11.52 -8.45 -23.37
C GLN A 14 12.54 -9.41 -22.74
N ILE A 15 12.08 -10.31 -21.87
CA ILE A 15 12.93 -11.34 -21.26
C ILE A 15 13.48 -12.27 -22.37
N ASP A 16 12.63 -12.71 -23.30
CA ASP A 16 13.05 -13.55 -24.43
C ASP A 16 14.12 -12.86 -25.28
N ARG A 17 13.98 -11.56 -25.52
CA ARG A 17 14.96 -10.76 -26.27
C ARG A 17 16.31 -10.73 -25.55
N ILE A 18 16.31 -10.51 -24.24
CA ILE A 18 17.54 -10.46 -23.43
C ILE A 18 18.29 -11.78 -23.50
N VAL A 19 17.58 -12.91 -23.43
CA VAL A 19 18.16 -14.24 -23.55
C VAL A 19 18.69 -14.47 -24.98
N ARG A 20 17.90 -14.10 -25.98
CA ARG A 20 18.28 -14.27 -27.39
C ARG A 20 19.52 -13.46 -27.74
N ASP A 21 19.67 -12.27 -27.18
CA ASP A 21 20.82 -11.40 -27.41
C ASP A 21 22.07 -11.86 -26.62
N GLY A 22 21.98 -12.94 -25.87
CA GLY A 22 23.10 -13.55 -25.16
C GLY A 22 23.51 -12.94 -23.84
N TRP A 23 22.69 -12.05 -23.29
CA TRP A 23 22.98 -11.41 -22.00
C TRP A 23 22.82 -12.36 -20.81
N PHE A 24 21.91 -13.34 -20.94
CA PHE A 24 21.65 -14.35 -19.92
C PHE A 24 21.45 -15.71 -20.57
N PRO A 25 21.83 -16.82 -19.88
CA PRO A 25 21.74 -18.16 -20.47
C PRO A 25 20.32 -18.65 -20.69
N ASP A 26 19.36 -18.22 -19.86
CA ASP A 26 17.96 -18.63 -19.93
C ASP A 26 17.05 -17.64 -19.22
N GLN A 27 15.73 -17.82 -19.40
CA GLN A 27 14.70 -16.96 -18.79
C GLN A 27 14.70 -17.06 -17.26
N GLU A 28 14.89 -18.25 -16.72
CA GLU A 28 14.90 -18.48 -15.27
C GLU A 28 16.00 -17.66 -14.60
N THR A 29 17.17 -17.60 -15.20
CA THR A 29 18.30 -16.80 -14.70
C THR A 29 17.97 -15.30 -14.70
N VAL A 30 17.31 -14.80 -15.77
CA VAL A 30 16.88 -13.40 -15.82
C VAL A 30 15.95 -13.09 -14.64
N VAL A 31 14.95 -13.92 -14.40
CA VAL A 31 13.98 -13.71 -13.33
C VAL A 31 14.67 -13.79 -11.96
N ARG A 32 15.53 -14.77 -11.75
CA ARG A 32 16.27 -14.94 -10.50
C ARG A 32 17.14 -13.72 -10.19
N GLU A 33 17.91 -13.25 -11.17
CA GLU A 33 18.78 -12.08 -11.01
C GLU A 33 17.96 -10.81 -10.74
N ALA A 34 16.83 -10.64 -11.44
CA ALA A 34 15.94 -9.51 -11.23
C ALA A 34 15.38 -9.52 -9.79
N LEU A 35 14.99 -10.69 -9.29
CA LEU A 35 14.49 -10.83 -7.92
C LEU A 35 15.58 -10.55 -6.88
N MET A 36 16.81 -11.00 -7.13
CA MET A 36 17.93 -10.71 -6.25
C MET A 36 18.22 -9.22 -6.18
N GLN A 37 18.24 -8.54 -7.32
CA GLN A 37 18.43 -7.09 -7.37
C GLN A 37 17.29 -6.35 -6.68
N PHE A 38 16.05 -6.81 -6.83
CA PHE A 38 14.89 -6.23 -6.16
C PHE A 38 15.03 -6.34 -4.63
N VAL A 39 15.44 -7.50 -4.13
CA VAL A 39 15.63 -7.71 -2.70
C VAL A 39 16.73 -6.81 -2.14
N ASP A 40 17.82 -6.63 -2.89
CA ASP A 40 18.90 -5.73 -2.50
C ASP A 40 18.48 -4.26 -2.50
N ALA A 41 17.55 -3.89 -3.38
CA ALA A 41 16.98 -2.53 -3.47
C ALA A 41 15.72 -2.32 -2.63
N LYS A 42 15.37 -3.27 -1.76
CA LYS A 42 14.10 -3.28 -1.01
C LYS A 42 13.83 -2.01 -0.21
N THR A 43 14.87 -1.34 0.28
CA THR A 43 14.71 -0.08 1.03
C THR A 43 14.05 1.00 0.19
N PHE A 44 14.32 1.01 -1.12
CA PHE A 44 13.73 1.98 -2.03
C PHE A 44 12.23 1.75 -2.22
N LEU A 45 11.81 0.48 -2.35
CA LEU A 45 10.41 0.12 -2.61
C LEU A 45 9.57 0.00 -1.35
N GLY A 46 10.17 -0.51 -0.26
CA GLY A 46 9.48 -0.69 1.02
C GLY A 46 9.15 0.61 1.74
N ASP A 47 9.72 1.73 1.29
CA ASP A 47 9.54 3.04 1.90
C ASP A 47 8.63 3.97 1.08
N SER A 48 7.86 3.42 0.13
CA SER A 48 6.91 4.20 -0.67
C SER A 48 5.51 4.13 -0.07
N PRO A 49 4.99 5.22 0.54
CA PRO A 49 3.63 5.23 1.06
C PRO A 49 2.57 4.96 -0.03
N ARG A 50 2.83 5.36 -1.27
CA ARG A 50 1.91 5.09 -2.39
C ARG A 50 1.81 3.60 -2.69
N MET A 51 2.93 2.89 -2.70
CA MET A 51 2.94 1.44 -2.92
C MET A 51 2.28 0.71 -1.76
N LEU A 52 2.56 1.14 -0.53
CA LEU A 52 1.94 0.54 0.66
C LEU A 52 0.43 0.76 0.67
N HIS A 53 -0.04 1.93 0.23
CA HIS A 53 -1.48 2.18 0.05
C HIS A 53 -2.09 1.17 -0.93
N ARG A 54 -1.43 0.96 -2.07
CA ARG A 54 -1.91 0.00 -3.07
C ARG A 54 -1.93 -1.42 -2.52
N PHE A 55 -0.88 -1.84 -1.83
CA PHE A 55 -0.83 -3.16 -1.21
C PHE A 55 -1.93 -3.34 -0.17
N ALA A 56 -2.21 -2.30 0.61
CA ALA A 56 -3.31 -2.33 1.58
C ALA A 56 -4.66 -2.47 0.89
N ALA A 57 -4.90 -1.71 -0.18
CA ALA A 57 -6.14 -1.79 -0.96
C ALA A 57 -6.31 -3.19 -1.58
N ASP A 58 -5.24 -3.74 -2.16
CA ASP A 58 -5.26 -5.09 -2.74
C ASP A 58 -5.54 -6.15 -1.67
N ALA A 59 -4.92 -6.06 -0.50
CA ALA A 59 -5.17 -6.98 0.61
C ALA A 59 -6.61 -6.90 1.10
N LEU A 60 -7.19 -5.69 1.15
CA LEU A 60 -8.58 -5.52 1.54
C LEU A 60 -9.52 -6.15 0.51
N ASN A 61 -9.24 -5.98 -0.79
CA ASN A 61 -10.01 -6.61 -1.87
C ASN A 61 -9.90 -8.14 -1.82
N ASP A 62 -8.79 -8.68 -1.34
CA ASP A 62 -8.59 -10.12 -1.14
C ASP A 62 -9.16 -10.63 0.19
N SER A 63 -9.96 -9.83 0.87
CA SER A 63 -10.57 -10.16 2.16
C SER A 63 -9.56 -10.45 3.26
N LYS A 64 -8.45 -9.70 3.27
CA LYS A 64 -7.38 -9.80 4.28
C LYS A 64 -7.24 -8.47 5.03
N PRO A 65 -8.23 -8.07 5.86
CA PRO A 65 -8.22 -6.75 6.48
C PRO A 65 -7.08 -6.56 7.48
N GLU A 66 -6.64 -7.61 8.17
CA GLU A 66 -5.52 -7.50 9.12
C GLU A 66 -4.20 -7.24 8.39
N THR A 67 -3.99 -7.91 7.27
CA THR A 67 -2.83 -7.66 6.40
C THR A 67 -2.88 -6.25 5.83
N ALA A 68 -4.05 -5.81 5.37
CA ALA A 68 -4.27 -4.46 4.88
C ALA A 68 -3.92 -3.41 5.94
N LEU A 69 -4.32 -3.64 7.19
CA LEU A 69 -4.02 -2.73 8.30
C LEU A 69 -2.51 -2.58 8.52
N LYS A 70 -1.76 -3.67 8.45
CA LYS A 70 -0.29 -3.62 8.59
C LYS A 70 0.35 -2.72 7.53
N PHE A 71 -0.09 -2.84 6.27
CA PHE A 71 0.44 -2.02 5.18
C PHE A 71 0.08 -0.54 5.36
N VAL A 72 -1.17 -0.24 5.70
CA VAL A 72 -1.60 1.15 5.87
C VAL A 72 -0.94 1.79 7.09
N ASP A 73 -0.77 1.06 8.19
CA ASP A 73 -0.08 1.57 9.38
C ASP A 73 1.38 1.88 9.08
N ARG A 74 2.05 1.05 8.29
CA ARG A 74 3.41 1.32 7.86
C ARG A 74 3.47 2.58 6.99
N ALA A 75 2.53 2.73 6.05
CA ALA A 75 2.46 3.93 5.22
C ALA A 75 2.23 5.19 6.06
N MET A 76 1.35 5.12 7.04
CA MET A 76 1.08 6.21 7.97
C MET A 76 2.32 6.58 8.78
N SER A 77 3.05 5.59 9.28
CA SER A 77 4.30 5.80 10.02
C SER A 77 5.34 6.54 9.17
N LEU A 78 5.48 6.16 7.90
CA LEU A 78 6.41 6.81 6.98
C LEU A 78 6.00 8.25 6.66
N THR A 79 4.70 8.53 6.55
CA THR A 79 4.22 9.90 6.29
C THR A 79 4.35 10.80 7.52
N SER A 80 4.24 10.25 8.73
CA SER A 80 4.36 11.04 9.96
C SER A 80 5.80 11.48 10.27
N THR A 81 6.80 10.73 9.78
CA THR A 81 8.22 11.07 9.95
C THR A 81 8.73 12.07 8.91
N GLN A 82 8.00 12.20 7.80
CA GLN A 82 8.28 13.17 6.75
C GLN A 82 7.29 14.33 6.88
N LYS A 83 7.70 15.54 6.52
CA LYS A 83 6.72 16.63 6.40
C LYS A 83 5.66 16.19 5.42
N VAL A 84 4.39 16.18 5.87
CA VAL A 84 3.27 15.83 5.01
C VAL A 84 3.19 16.86 3.88
N THR A 85 3.70 16.50 2.71
CA THR A 85 3.65 17.35 1.51
C THR A 85 2.56 16.92 0.55
N ASP A 86 2.09 15.67 0.66
CA ASP A 86 1.04 15.09 -0.18
C ASP A 86 -0.21 14.85 0.67
N PHE A 87 -1.02 15.90 0.81
CA PHE A 87 -2.25 15.84 1.59
C PHE A 87 -3.30 14.91 0.96
N ALA A 88 -3.31 14.77 -0.36
CA ALA A 88 -4.22 13.86 -1.04
C ALA A 88 -3.90 12.39 -0.70
N LEU A 89 -2.62 12.02 -0.68
CA LEU A 89 -2.20 10.69 -0.28
C LEU A 89 -2.51 10.44 1.19
N TYR A 90 -2.24 11.41 2.05
CA TYR A 90 -2.54 11.31 3.48
C TYR A 90 -4.03 11.08 3.71
N GLN A 91 -4.89 11.83 3.02
CA GLN A 91 -6.34 11.65 3.10
C GLN A 91 -6.74 10.24 2.65
N ASN A 92 -6.19 9.75 1.54
CA ASN A 92 -6.50 8.42 1.04
C ASN A 92 -6.06 7.32 2.01
N LEU A 93 -4.92 7.50 2.67
CA LEU A 93 -4.44 6.55 3.70
C LEU A 93 -5.38 6.53 4.91
N ILE A 94 -5.81 7.69 5.38
CA ILE A 94 -6.75 7.80 6.51
C ILE A 94 -8.08 7.14 6.17
N GLU A 95 -8.63 7.42 4.99
CA GLU A 95 -9.91 6.82 4.58
C GLU A 95 -9.81 5.30 4.48
N LEU A 96 -8.74 4.79 3.90
CA LEU A 96 -8.52 3.36 3.81
C LEU A 96 -8.36 2.73 5.19
N ARG A 97 -7.59 3.35 6.08
CA ARG A 97 -7.41 2.87 7.46
C ARG A 97 -8.74 2.80 8.20
N VAL A 98 -9.56 3.83 8.08
CA VAL A 98 -10.89 3.87 8.71
C VAL A 98 -11.76 2.73 8.18
N GLN A 99 -11.79 2.50 6.87
CA GLN A 99 -12.56 1.41 6.28
C GLN A 99 -12.09 0.04 6.82
N ILE A 100 -10.80 -0.18 6.90
CA ILE A 100 -10.22 -1.42 7.41
C ILE A 100 -10.61 -1.62 8.89
N LEU A 101 -10.46 -0.57 9.70
CA LEU A 101 -10.78 -0.64 11.13
C LEU A 101 -12.26 -0.92 11.37
N LEU A 102 -13.15 -0.35 10.55
CA LEU A 102 -14.58 -0.63 10.64
C LEU A 102 -14.91 -2.08 10.28
N ILE A 103 -14.25 -2.64 9.27
CA ILE A 103 -14.39 -4.04 8.91
C ILE A 103 -13.94 -4.95 10.07
N LEU A 104 -12.89 -4.55 10.79
CA LEU A 104 -12.37 -5.28 11.95
C LEU A 104 -13.18 -5.05 13.22
N GLY A 105 -14.21 -4.19 13.18
CA GLY A 105 -15.02 -3.86 14.37
C GLY A 105 -14.32 -2.92 15.35
N ARG A 106 -13.29 -2.21 14.93
CA ARG A 106 -12.46 -1.33 15.76
C ARG A 106 -12.87 0.14 15.58
N GLU A 107 -14.12 0.45 15.90
CA GLU A 107 -14.72 1.77 15.66
C GLU A 107 -14.04 2.91 16.45
N GLU A 108 -13.64 2.65 17.69
CA GLU A 108 -12.98 3.66 18.51
C GLU A 108 -11.65 4.10 17.90
N GLU A 109 -10.86 3.14 17.41
CA GLU A 109 -9.60 3.46 16.75
C GLU A 109 -9.82 4.21 15.43
N ALA A 110 -10.88 3.87 14.70
CA ALA A 110 -11.25 4.60 13.47
C ALA A 110 -11.58 6.07 13.80
N LEU A 111 -12.33 6.31 14.86
CA LEU A 111 -12.68 7.67 15.29
C LEU A 111 -11.43 8.47 15.71
N ILE A 112 -10.55 7.84 16.49
CA ILE A 112 -9.28 8.47 16.89
C ILE A 112 -8.45 8.87 15.66
N SER A 113 -8.33 7.97 14.67
CA SER A 113 -7.63 8.29 13.40
C SER A 113 -8.23 9.50 12.69
N LEU A 114 -9.55 9.58 12.66
CA LEU A 114 -10.24 10.70 12.00
C LEU A 114 -10.02 12.02 12.74
N GLU A 115 -10.02 11.99 14.07
CA GLU A 115 -9.79 13.19 14.86
C GLU A 115 -8.36 13.70 14.72
N GLU A 116 -7.38 12.80 14.66
CA GLU A 116 -5.99 13.15 14.36
C GLU A 116 -5.87 13.75 12.94
N ALA A 117 -6.56 13.16 11.97
CA ALA A 117 -6.59 13.68 10.61
C ALA A 117 -7.23 15.07 10.53
N ARG A 118 -8.24 15.34 11.35
CA ARG A 118 -8.90 16.66 11.39
C ARG A 118 -7.94 17.75 11.84
N GLU A 119 -6.99 17.44 12.71
CA GLU A 119 -5.97 18.42 13.12
C GLU A 119 -5.08 18.84 11.96
N LEU A 120 -4.73 17.89 11.06
CA LEU A 120 -3.91 18.17 9.89
C LEU A 120 -4.73 18.67 8.69
N LEU A 121 -6.00 18.31 8.61
CA LEU A 121 -6.92 18.65 7.52
C LEU A 121 -8.19 19.28 8.08
N PRO A 122 -8.13 20.47 8.73
CA PRO A 122 -9.26 21.01 9.51
C PRO A 122 -10.49 21.33 8.68
N ASN A 123 -10.33 21.62 7.39
CA ASN A 123 -11.44 21.97 6.50
C ASN A 123 -11.78 20.88 5.50
N ASN A 124 -11.34 19.65 5.74
CA ASN A 124 -11.59 18.56 4.81
C ASN A 124 -13.02 18.02 5.01
N PRO A 125 -13.89 18.12 3.98
CA PRO A 125 -15.28 17.69 4.12
C PRO A 125 -15.43 16.17 4.24
N SER A 126 -14.51 15.40 3.68
CA SER A 126 -14.57 13.94 3.77
C SER A 126 -14.31 13.46 5.20
N VAL A 127 -13.28 14.01 5.86
CA VAL A 127 -12.98 13.70 7.26
C VAL A 127 -14.16 14.08 8.16
N ALA A 128 -14.72 15.28 7.96
CA ALA A 128 -15.89 15.74 8.73
C ALA A 128 -17.09 14.80 8.58
N ARG A 129 -17.37 14.35 7.36
CA ARG A 129 -18.48 13.43 7.09
C ARG A 129 -18.27 12.06 7.77
N TRP A 130 -17.05 11.56 7.75
CA TRP A 130 -16.74 10.31 8.44
C TRP A 130 -16.94 10.40 9.94
N ILE A 131 -16.48 11.49 10.57
CA ILE A 131 -16.65 11.72 12.01
C ILE A 131 -18.13 11.79 12.35
N GLU A 132 -18.90 12.56 11.58
CA GLU A 132 -20.34 12.67 11.79
C GLU A 132 -21.04 11.31 11.66
N ARG A 133 -20.68 10.52 10.65
CA ARG A 133 -21.27 9.20 10.43
C ARG A 133 -21.01 8.26 11.61
N LEU A 134 -19.79 8.25 12.14
CA LEU A 134 -19.43 7.37 13.27
C LEU A 134 -20.10 7.82 14.57
N ASN A 135 -20.21 9.13 14.78
CA ASN A 135 -20.89 9.66 15.96
C ASN A 135 -22.40 9.39 15.97
N LYS A 136 -23.04 9.32 14.80
CA LYS A 136 -24.47 8.98 14.69
C LYS A 136 -24.77 7.52 15.00
N LYS A 137 -23.80 6.62 14.91
CA LYS A 137 -23.98 5.19 15.17
C LYS A 137 -23.86 4.82 16.66
N SER A 138 -23.39 5.71 17.49
CA SER A 138 -23.19 5.44 18.92
C SER A 138 -24.39 5.90 19.78
#